data_9752453451bef56179d973deb8e4a77e
#
_entry.id   9752453451bef56179d973deb8e4a77e
#
_cell.length_a   1.000
_cell.length_b   1.000
_cell.length_c   1.000
_cell.angle_alpha   90.00
_cell.angle_beta   90.00
_cell.angle_gamma   90.00
#
_symmetry.space_group_name_H-M   'P 1'
#
loop_
_entity.id
_entity.type
_entity.pdbx_description
1 polymer ?
#
loop_
_entity_poly.entity_id
_entity_poly.type
_entity_poly.pdbx_seq_one_letter_code
_entity_poly.pdbx_strand_id
1 'polypeptide(L)'
;IMNVSVTDLKRNYANLNVDFDLWKKESDAQPYIPDMVEDMKKRGFAYEDQGALVVDVKEESDTKEIPPCMLLKSDGASLYTTTDLATIVERMKLFQPDEILYVVDKRQELHFIQVFRCARKTGLVKPETKLSFLGFGTMNGKDGKPFKTREGGVMRLENLIADIDEEMYRKIVENRSVKDKDAKDTAKIVGLSAIKYGDLSNQASKDYIFDVDRFTSFEGHTGPYILYTIVR
;
A
#
# COMPACT_ATOMS: atom_id res chain seq x y z
N ILE A 1 22.07 -2.53 -0.64
CA ILE A 1 20.95 -1.57 -0.58
C ILE A 1 19.64 -2.33 -0.31
N MET A 2 19.22 -3.31 -1.12
CA MET A 2 17.93 -4.02 -0.96
C MET A 2 17.72 -4.66 0.41
N ASN A 3 18.74 -5.33 0.99
CA ASN A 3 18.60 -5.96 2.30
C ASN A 3 18.39 -4.95 3.44
N VAL A 4 19.01 -3.77 3.36
CA VAL A 4 18.82 -2.68 4.34
C VAL A 4 17.38 -2.19 4.30
N SER A 5 16.85 -1.93 3.09
CA SER A 5 15.47 -1.44 2.92
C SER A 5 14.42 -2.43 3.44
N VAL A 6 14.60 -3.73 3.19
CA VAL A 6 13.68 -4.77 3.70
C VAL A 6 13.74 -4.86 5.23
N THR A 7 14.94 -4.75 5.82
CA THR A 7 15.10 -4.75 7.27
C THR A 7 14.40 -3.54 7.91
N ASP A 8 14.56 -2.35 7.33
CA ASP A 8 13.90 -1.14 7.81
C ASP A 8 12.37 -1.24 7.68
N LEU A 9 11.86 -1.76 6.57
CA LEU A 9 10.43 -2.02 6.39
C LEU A 9 9.89 -2.97 7.46
N LYS A 10 10.55 -4.11 7.68
CA LYS A 10 10.14 -5.08 8.71
C LYS A 10 10.11 -4.47 10.10
N ARG A 11 11.09 -3.63 10.44
CA ARG A 11 11.11 -2.91 11.72
C ARG A 11 9.92 -1.95 11.85
N ASN A 12 9.61 -1.19 10.81
CA ASN A 12 8.47 -0.26 10.81
C ASN A 12 7.13 -1.01 10.93
N TYR A 13 6.97 -2.13 10.25
CA TYR A 13 5.78 -2.96 10.40
C TYR A 13 5.66 -3.57 11.79
N ALA A 14 6.77 -4.04 12.37
CA ALA A 14 6.78 -4.52 13.76
C ALA A 14 6.38 -3.42 14.75
N ASN A 15 6.86 -2.17 14.56
CA ASN A 15 6.46 -1.03 15.37
C ASN A 15 4.96 -0.71 15.25
N LEU A 16 4.35 -1.01 14.11
CA LEU A 16 2.91 -0.87 13.89
C LEU A 16 2.11 -2.11 14.34
N ASN A 17 2.76 -3.12 14.90
CA ASN A 17 2.16 -4.42 15.19
C ASN A 17 1.42 -4.99 13.97
N VAL A 18 2.12 -5.01 12.83
CA VAL A 18 1.67 -5.55 11.54
C VAL A 18 2.65 -6.61 11.09
N ASP A 19 2.15 -7.76 10.68
CA ASP A 19 2.93 -8.85 10.13
C ASP A 19 2.35 -9.34 8.80
N PHE A 20 3.13 -10.11 8.06
CA PHE A 20 2.76 -10.65 6.76
C PHE A 20 3.21 -12.11 6.66
N ASP A 21 2.35 -12.95 6.15
CA ASP A 21 2.66 -14.37 5.90
C ASP A 21 3.72 -14.53 4.80
N LEU A 22 3.73 -13.64 3.81
CA LEU A 22 4.64 -13.70 2.67
C LEU A 22 5.34 -12.36 2.44
N TRP A 23 6.64 -12.43 2.22
CA TRP A 23 7.49 -11.29 1.86
C TRP A 23 7.99 -11.50 0.44
N LYS A 24 7.22 -11.01 -0.54
CA LYS A 24 7.53 -11.07 -1.96
C LYS A 24 8.08 -9.76 -2.47
N LYS A 25 8.96 -9.84 -3.45
CA LYS A 25 9.56 -8.70 -4.15
C LYS A 25 9.09 -8.69 -5.60
N GLU A 26 9.10 -7.54 -6.22
CA GLU A 26 8.82 -7.40 -7.65
C GLU A 26 9.73 -8.29 -8.51
N SER A 27 11.01 -8.44 -8.11
CA SER A 27 11.95 -9.33 -8.79
C SER A 27 11.58 -10.81 -8.76
N ASP A 28 10.73 -11.25 -7.83
CA ASP A 28 10.33 -12.65 -7.71
C ASP A 28 9.40 -13.07 -8.86
N ALA A 29 8.73 -12.09 -9.50
CA ALA A 29 7.88 -12.30 -10.66
C ALA A 29 8.65 -12.36 -12.00
N GLN A 30 9.92 -11.93 -12.04
CA GLN A 30 10.72 -11.88 -13.27
C GLN A 30 10.77 -13.21 -14.05
N PRO A 31 10.90 -14.39 -13.41
CA PRO A 31 10.94 -15.67 -14.13
C PRO A 31 9.68 -15.98 -14.94
N TYR A 32 8.55 -15.36 -14.60
CA TYR A 32 7.25 -15.60 -15.29
C TYR A 32 7.06 -14.72 -16.53
N ILE A 33 7.84 -13.64 -16.69
CA ILE A 33 7.66 -12.66 -17.76
C ILE A 33 7.86 -13.27 -19.15
N PRO A 34 8.96 -13.99 -19.45
CA PRO A 34 9.21 -14.46 -20.82
C PRO A 34 8.09 -15.34 -21.37
N ASP A 35 7.69 -16.35 -20.61
CA ASP A 35 6.66 -17.29 -21.02
C ASP A 35 5.29 -16.61 -21.16
N MET A 36 4.96 -15.70 -20.23
CA MET A 36 3.72 -14.92 -20.27
C MET A 36 3.64 -14.05 -21.53
N VAL A 37 4.69 -13.32 -21.83
CA VAL A 37 4.74 -12.43 -23.00
C VAL A 37 4.69 -13.24 -24.31
N GLU A 38 5.41 -14.35 -24.38
CA GLU A 38 5.43 -15.22 -25.55
C GLU A 38 4.05 -15.88 -25.80
N ASP A 39 3.36 -16.33 -24.73
CA ASP A 39 1.99 -16.86 -24.85
C ASP A 39 1.03 -15.81 -25.39
N MET A 40 1.09 -14.57 -24.87
CA MET A 40 0.24 -13.47 -25.35
C MET A 40 0.48 -13.13 -26.82
N LYS A 41 1.74 -13.18 -27.28
CA LYS A 41 2.09 -13.00 -28.69
C LYS A 41 1.54 -14.13 -29.55
N LYS A 42 1.79 -15.38 -29.20
CA LYS A 42 1.33 -16.57 -29.94
C LYS A 42 -0.18 -16.64 -30.09
N ARG A 43 -0.90 -16.22 -29.07
CA ARG A 43 -2.37 -16.19 -29.06
C ARG A 43 -2.96 -14.93 -29.69
N GLY A 44 -2.12 -14.01 -30.18
CA GLY A 44 -2.53 -12.80 -30.90
C GLY A 44 -3.15 -11.71 -30.01
N PHE A 45 -2.96 -11.78 -28.70
CA PHE A 45 -3.39 -10.71 -27.79
C PHE A 45 -2.43 -9.51 -27.79
N ALA A 46 -1.13 -9.78 -27.89
CA ALA A 46 -0.11 -8.76 -27.91
C ALA A 46 0.33 -8.42 -29.33
N TYR A 47 0.43 -7.13 -29.62
CA TYR A 47 0.86 -6.60 -30.90
C TYR A 47 1.82 -5.40 -30.71
N GLU A 48 2.56 -5.08 -31.77
CA GLU A 48 3.47 -3.91 -31.77
C GLU A 48 2.70 -2.63 -32.09
N ASP A 49 2.87 -1.63 -31.24
CA ASP A 49 2.39 -0.26 -31.46
C ASP A 49 3.51 0.72 -31.13
N GLN A 50 3.90 1.53 -32.12
CA GLN A 50 5.01 2.50 -32.03
C GLN A 50 6.31 1.91 -31.46
N GLY A 51 6.57 0.64 -31.79
CA GLY A 51 7.74 -0.11 -31.35
C GLY A 51 7.61 -0.74 -29.96
N ALA A 52 6.57 -0.45 -29.20
CA ALA A 52 6.27 -1.10 -27.92
C ALA A 52 5.34 -2.31 -28.14
N LEU A 53 5.45 -3.30 -27.26
CA LEU A 53 4.54 -4.43 -27.25
C LEU A 53 3.36 -4.12 -26.33
N VAL A 54 2.13 -4.18 -26.84
CA VAL A 54 0.93 -3.78 -26.09
C VAL A 54 -0.20 -4.78 -26.23
N VAL A 55 -1.15 -4.74 -25.30
CA VAL A 55 -2.44 -5.44 -25.38
C VAL A 55 -3.54 -4.39 -25.29
N ASP A 56 -4.44 -4.38 -26.28
CA ASP A 56 -5.63 -3.53 -26.22
C ASP A 56 -6.59 -4.02 -25.13
N VAL A 57 -6.95 -3.10 -24.22
CA VAL A 57 -7.81 -3.34 -23.06
C VAL A 57 -9.06 -2.46 -23.06
N LYS A 58 -9.33 -1.77 -24.15
CA LYS A 58 -10.54 -0.95 -24.31
C LYS A 58 -11.79 -1.83 -24.29
N GLU A 59 -12.83 -1.33 -23.63
CA GLU A 59 -14.16 -1.93 -23.58
C GLU A 59 -15.20 -0.97 -24.18
N GLU A 60 -16.27 -1.52 -24.75
CA GLU A 60 -17.35 -0.71 -25.37
C GLU A 60 -18.05 0.22 -24.35
N SER A 61 -18.04 -0.17 -23.08
CA SER A 61 -18.62 0.60 -21.98
C SER A 61 -17.79 1.80 -21.53
N ASP A 62 -16.57 1.96 -22.06
CA ASP A 62 -15.66 3.02 -21.62
C ASP A 62 -16.19 4.40 -22.00
N THR A 63 -16.35 5.26 -20.98
CA THR A 63 -16.71 6.66 -21.16
C THR A 63 -15.51 7.57 -21.36
N LYS A 64 -14.30 7.04 -21.09
CA LYS A 64 -13.01 7.71 -21.25
C LYS A 64 -12.09 6.81 -22.07
N GLU A 65 -11.14 7.41 -22.75
CA GLU A 65 -10.10 6.68 -23.45
C GLU A 65 -9.23 5.92 -22.44
N ILE A 66 -9.16 4.59 -22.62
CA ILE A 66 -8.25 3.72 -21.86
C ILE A 66 -7.12 3.32 -22.80
N PRO A 67 -5.89 3.76 -22.53
CA PRO A 67 -4.73 3.39 -23.35
C PRO A 67 -4.48 1.88 -23.29
N PRO A 68 -3.86 1.28 -24.33
CA PRO A 68 -3.45 -0.11 -24.30
C PRO A 68 -2.54 -0.44 -23.12
N CYS A 69 -2.61 -1.66 -22.63
CA CYS A 69 -1.76 -2.19 -21.58
C CYS A 69 -0.36 -2.48 -22.18
N MET A 70 0.65 -1.71 -21.80
CA MET A 70 2.01 -1.87 -22.31
C MET A 70 2.72 -3.04 -21.61
N LEU A 71 3.16 -4.04 -22.38
CA LEU A 71 3.91 -5.19 -21.88
C LEU A 71 5.41 -5.00 -21.92
N LEU A 72 5.94 -4.44 -23.01
CA LEU A 72 7.36 -4.18 -23.18
C LEU A 72 7.56 -2.84 -23.87
N LYS A 73 8.61 -2.13 -23.47
CA LYS A 73 9.07 -0.93 -24.17
C LYS A 73 9.66 -1.28 -25.53
N SER A 74 9.94 -0.27 -26.35
CA SER A 74 10.58 -0.42 -27.69
C SER A 74 11.98 -1.03 -27.62
N ASP A 75 12.67 -0.92 -26.49
CA ASP A 75 13.98 -1.55 -26.24
C ASP A 75 13.86 -2.97 -25.65
N GLY A 76 12.64 -3.50 -25.54
CA GLY A 76 12.35 -4.81 -24.94
C GLY A 76 12.34 -4.84 -23.40
N ALA A 77 12.53 -3.70 -22.73
CA ALA A 77 12.53 -3.65 -21.28
C ALA A 77 11.10 -3.82 -20.71
N SER A 78 11.00 -4.55 -19.58
CA SER A 78 9.76 -4.68 -18.81
C SER A 78 9.41 -3.39 -18.07
N LEU A 79 8.13 -3.26 -17.75
CA LEU A 79 7.53 -2.13 -17.02
C LEU A 79 6.86 -2.65 -15.74
N TYR A 80 6.36 -1.73 -14.91
CA TYR A 80 5.51 -2.10 -13.76
C TYR A 80 4.30 -2.93 -14.18
N THR A 81 3.67 -2.60 -15.32
CA THR A 81 2.56 -3.38 -15.87
C THR A 81 2.97 -4.83 -16.15
N THR A 82 4.15 -5.05 -16.71
CA THR A 82 4.69 -6.38 -16.99
C THR A 82 4.90 -7.19 -15.72
N THR A 83 5.51 -6.57 -14.71
CA THR A 83 5.79 -7.21 -13.43
C THR A 83 4.52 -7.48 -12.63
N ASP A 84 3.52 -6.60 -12.68
CA ASP A 84 2.23 -6.82 -12.04
C ASP A 84 1.45 -7.98 -12.69
N LEU A 85 1.45 -8.07 -14.02
CA LEU A 85 0.85 -9.23 -14.72
C LEU A 85 1.59 -10.54 -14.40
N ALA A 86 2.92 -10.52 -14.38
CA ALA A 86 3.73 -11.67 -13.99
C ALA A 86 3.50 -12.09 -12.52
N THR A 87 3.27 -11.12 -11.63
CA THR A 87 2.89 -11.37 -10.25
C THR A 87 1.52 -12.05 -10.14
N ILE A 88 0.57 -11.68 -11.01
CA ILE A 88 -0.71 -12.40 -11.11
C ILE A 88 -0.48 -13.85 -11.53
N VAL A 89 0.36 -14.08 -12.54
CA VAL A 89 0.71 -15.46 -12.98
C VAL A 89 1.32 -16.25 -11.83
N GLU A 90 2.27 -15.68 -11.09
CA GLU A 90 2.87 -16.32 -9.91
C GLU A 90 1.81 -16.69 -8.89
N ARG A 91 0.93 -15.75 -8.51
CA ARG A 91 -0.11 -15.96 -7.51
C ARG A 91 -1.09 -17.05 -7.92
N MET A 92 -1.51 -17.07 -9.19
CA MET A 92 -2.40 -18.10 -9.71
C MET A 92 -1.74 -19.48 -9.72
N LYS A 93 -0.44 -19.56 -10.04
CA LYS A 93 0.31 -20.83 -9.98
C LYS A 93 0.53 -21.35 -8.57
N LEU A 94 0.88 -20.47 -7.62
CA LEU A 94 1.27 -20.88 -6.27
C LEU A 94 0.08 -21.06 -5.31
N PHE A 95 -0.96 -20.21 -5.43
CA PHE A 95 -2.00 -20.11 -4.41
C PHE A 95 -3.40 -20.38 -4.95
N GLN A 96 -3.65 -20.22 -6.25
CA GLN A 96 -4.97 -20.31 -6.87
C GLN A 96 -6.06 -19.53 -6.09
N PRO A 97 -5.85 -18.24 -5.81
CA PRO A 97 -6.74 -17.48 -4.95
C PRO A 97 -8.12 -17.26 -5.57
N ASP A 98 -9.15 -17.19 -4.73
CA ASP A 98 -10.49 -16.76 -5.12
C ASP A 98 -10.54 -15.25 -5.38
N GLU A 99 -9.72 -14.48 -4.67
CA GLU A 99 -9.61 -13.04 -4.81
C GLU A 99 -8.18 -12.55 -4.63
N ILE A 100 -7.75 -11.61 -5.48
CA ILE A 100 -6.51 -10.84 -5.30
C ILE A 100 -6.90 -9.40 -5.05
N LEU A 101 -6.62 -8.92 -3.83
CA LEU A 101 -6.90 -7.56 -3.41
C LEU A 101 -5.62 -6.71 -3.45
N TYR A 102 -5.65 -5.63 -4.22
CA TYR A 102 -4.55 -4.66 -4.34
C TYR A 102 -4.85 -3.44 -3.48
N VAL A 103 -4.10 -3.28 -2.39
CA VAL A 103 -4.17 -2.13 -1.49
C VAL A 103 -3.04 -1.17 -1.84
N VAL A 104 -3.36 -0.13 -2.60
CA VAL A 104 -2.38 0.77 -3.21
C VAL A 104 -2.88 2.21 -3.23
N ASP A 105 -2.02 3.16 -3.56
CA ASP A 105 -2.42 4.57 -3.74
C ASP A 105 -3.49 4.71 -4.83
N LYS A 106 -4.57 5.44 -4.54
CA LYS A 106 -5.70 5.65 -5.47
C LYS A 106 -5.30 6.22 -6.83
N ARG A 107 -4.17 6.92 -6.91
CA ARG A 107 -3.63 7.47 -8.18
C ARG A 107 -3.21 6.39 -9.17
N GLN A 108 -3.08 5.14 -8.73
CA GLN A 108 -2.75 3.99 -9.57
C GLN A 108 -3.99 3.30 -10.18
N GLU A 109 -5.19 3.86 -10.02
CA GLU A 109 -6.44 3.25 -10.48
C GLU A 109 -6.41 2.88 -11.97
N LEU A 110 -6.00 3.81 -12.84
CA LEU A 110 -5.91 3.55 -14.28
C LEU A 110 -4.95 2.40 -14.60
N HIS A 111 -3.80 2.36 -13.95
CA HIS A 111 -2.83 1.28 -14.10
C HIS A 111 -3.46 -0.08 -13.76
N PHE A 112 -4.17 -0.19 -12.63
CA PHE A 112 -4.81 -1.45 -12.25
C PHE A 112 -6.03 -1.80 -13.10
N ILE A 113 -6.76 -0.83 -13.65
CA ILE A 113 -7.78 -1.08 -14.67
C ILE A 113 -7.12 -1.78 -15.89
N GLN A 114 -6.01 -1.27 -16.39
CA GLN A 114 -5.29 -1.86 -17.51
C GLN A 114 -4.77 -3.27 -17.18
N VAL A 115 -4.12 -3.45 -16.01
CA VAL A 115 -3.61 -4.75 -15.57
C VAL A 115 -4.73 -5.79 -15.43
N PHE A 116 -5.83 -5.44 -14.77
CA PHE A 116 -6.94 -6.36 -14.53
C PHE A 116 -7.65 -6.77 -15.83
N ARG A 117 -7.90 -5.81 -16.71
CA ARG A 117 -8.50 -6.10 -18.02
C ARG A 117 -7.58 -6.95 -18.88
N CYS A 118 -6.28 -6.64 -18.91
CA CYS A 118 -5.30 -7.46 -19.61
C CYS A 118 -5.27 -8.90 -19.05
N ALA A 119 -5.19 -9.06 -17.74
CA ALA A 119 -5.17 -10.36 -17.09
C ALA A 119 -6.42 -11.20 -17.41
N ARG A 120 -7.61 -10.59 -17.43
CA ARG A 120 -8.86 -11.27 -17.80
C ARG A 120 -8.91 -11.62 -19.27
N LYS A 121 -8.63 -10.66 -20.16
CA LYS A 121 -8.66 -10.83 -21.61
C LYS A 121 -7.71 -11.94 -22.07
N THR A 122 -6.53 -12.01 -21.47
CA THR A 122 -5.49 -12.98 -21.84
C THR A 122 -5.60 -14.31 -21.08
N GLY A 123 -6.54 -14.40 -20.13
CA GLY A 123 -6.78 -15.63 -19.36
C GLY A 123 -5.70 -15.96 -18.34
N LEU A 124 -5.00 -14.94 -17.80
CA LEU A 124 -4.04 -15.12 -16.70
C LEU A 124 -4.72 -15.46 -15.37
N VAL A 125 -6.00 -15.13 -15.26
CA VAL A 125 -6.85 -15.46 -14.10
C VAL A 125 -8.05 -16.28 -14.55
N LYS A 126 -8.57 -17.13 -13.66
CA LYS A 126 -9.81 -17.85 -13.89
C LYS A 126 -10.99 -16.86 -13.92
N PRO A 127 -12.08 -17.15 -14.64
CA PRO A 127 -13.27 -16.29 -14.68
C PRO A 127 -13.83 -15.95 -13.29
N GLU A 128 -13.80 -16.92 -12.37
CA GLU A 128 -14.30 -16.80 -11.01
C GLU A 128 -13.37 -16.03 -10.05
N THR A 129 -12.07 -15.92 -10.36
CA THR A 129 -11.11 -15.20 -9.53
C THR A 129 -11.39 -13.71 -9.58
N LYS A 130 -11.61 -13.08 -8.41
CA LYS A 130 -11.79 -11.63 -8.34
C LYS A 130 -10.46 -10.90 -8.34
N LEU A 131 -10.41 -9.77 -9.05
CA LEU A 131 -9.31 -8.80 -8.97
C LEU A 131 -9.91 -7.51 -8.43
N SER A 132 -9.52 -7.12 -7.23
CA SER A 132 -10.11 -6.00 -6.51
C SER A 132 -9.07 -4.91 -6.25
N PHE A 133 -9.41 -3.67 -6.60
CA PHE A 133 -8.61 -2.49 -6.33
C PHE A 133 -9.15 -1.75 -5.13
N LEU A 134 -8.32 -1.58 -4.10
CA LEU A 134 -8.61 -0.76 -2.94
C LEU A 134 -7.61 0.40 -2.89
N GLY A 135 -7.98 1.49 -3.56
CA GLY A 135 -7.17 2.70 -3.60
C GLY A 135 -7.28 3.50 -2.31
N PHE A 136 -6.15 3.81 -1.67
CA PHE A 136 -6.13 4.67 -0.50
C PHE A 136 -5.66 6.09 -0.83
N GLY A 137 -6.13 7.05 -0.01
CA GLY A 137 -5.73 8.44 -0.07
C GLY A 137 -4.42 8.72 0.65
N THR A 138 -4.01 9.98 0.65
CA THR A 138 -2.79 10.45 1.32
C THR A 138 -3.07 10.94 2.73
N MET A 139 -2.16 10.62 3.64
CA MET A 139 -2.07 11.25 4.95
C MET A 139 -1.34 12.58 4.81
N ASN A 140 -1.96 13.67 5.20
CA ASN A 140 -1.44 15.03 5.05
C ASN A 140 -1.20 15.68 6.43
N GLY A 141 -0.31 16.66 6.46
CA GLY A 141 -0.13 17.53 7.62
C GLY A 141 -1.23 18.59 7.74
N LYS A 142 -1.15 19.42 8.80
CA LYS A 142 -2.12 20.51 9.05
C LYS A 142 -2.22 21.54 7.90
N ASP A 143 -1.19 21.64 7.07
CA ASP A 143 -1.16 22.49 5.86
C ASP A 143 -1.84 21.85 4.64
N GLY A 144 -2.44 20.68 4.80
CA GLY A 144 -3.10 19.94 3.72
C GLY A 144 -2.14 19.30 2.71
N LYS A 145 -0.84 19.34 2.95
CA LYS A 145 0.19 18.74 2.09
C LYS A 145 0.74 17.47 2.71
N PRO A 146 1.30 16.54 1.90
CA PRO A 146 1.96 15.36 2.45
C PRO A 146 2.94 15.71 3.56
N PHE A 147 2.99 14.91 4.62
CA PHE A 147 3.85 15.15 5.77
C PHE A 147 5.29 15.42 5.34
N LYS A 148 5.86 16.52 5.87
CA LYS A 148 7.25 16.91 5.66
C LYS A 148 8.00 16.97 6.98
N THR A 149 9.28 16.67 6.94
CA THR A 149 10.16 16.96 8.07
C THR A 149 10.30 18.47 8.26
N ARG A 150 10.73 18.92 9.44
CA ARG A 150 11.04 20.34 9.72
C ARG A 150 12.02 20.97 8.72
N GLU A 151 12.86 20.13 8.10
CA GLU A 151 13.84 20.52 7.09
C GLU A 151 13.30 20.44 5.63
N GLY A 152 12.00 20.15 5.44
CA GLY A 152 11.34 20.16 4.12
C GLY A 152 11.36 18.82 3.37
N GLY A 153 11.94 17.75 3.92
CA GLY A 153 11.90 16.39 3.37
C GLY A 153 10.58 15.66 3.68
N VAL A 154 10.33 14.52 3.01
CA VAL A 154 9.21 13.63 3.36
C VAL A 154 9.47 13.03 4.73
N MET A 155 8.47 13.12 5.64
CA MET A 155 8.57 12.50 6.97
C MET A 155 8.61 10.98 6.84
N ARG A 156 9.60 10.36 7.44
CA ARG A 156 9.69 8.91 7.55
C ARG A 156 8.70 8.41 8.61
N LEU A 157 8.09 7.26 8.36
CA LEU A 157 7.15 6.64 9.30
C LEU A 157 7.76 6.41 10.69
N GLU A 158 9.03 6.00 10.76
CA GLU A 158 9.76 5.83 12.02
C GLU A 158 9.83 7.11 12.86
N ASN A 159 9.99 8.27 12.21
CA ASN A 159 10.02 9.55 12.89
C ASN A 159 8.62 9.94 13.40
N LEU A 160 7.59 9.70 12.60
CA LEU A 160 6.21 9.94 13.05
C LEU A 160 5.85 9.08 14.25
N ILE A 161 6.23 7.81 14.26
CA ILE A 161 6.02 6.92 15.42
C ILE A 161 6.76 7.46 16.64
N ALA A 162 8.04 7.83 16.48
CA ALA A 162 8.85 8.34 17.58
C ALA A 162 8.29 9.66 18.17
N ASP A 163 7.87 10.60 17.30
CA ASP A 163 7.27 11.88 17.72
C ASP A 163 5.97 11.65 18.52
N ILE A 164 5.16 10.68 18.11
CA ILE A 164 3.91 10.33 18.80
C ILE A 164 4.20 9.65 20.14
N ASP A 165 5.16 8.73 20.18
CA ASP A 165 5.56 8.05 21.41
C ASP A 165 6.09 9.06 22.43
N GLU A 166 6.89 10.04 21.99
CA GLU A 166 7.40 11.12 22.86
C GLU A 166 6.28 12.02 23.38
N GLU A 167 5.34 12.41 22.51
CA GLU A 167 4.16 13.20 22.92
C GLU A 167 3.30 12.44 23.94
N MET A 168 3.06 11.15 23.71
CA MET A 168 2.30 10.31 24.65
C MET A 168 3.04 10.13 25.98
N TYR A 169 4.37 9.92 25.93
CA TYR A 169 5.19 9.85 27.13
C TYR A 169 5.08 11.12 27.96
N ARG A 170 5.21 12.29 27.33
CA ARG A 170 5.07 13.60 27.99
C ARG A 170 3.71 13.73 28.68
N LYS A 171 2.62 13.44 27.99
CA LYS A 171 1.25 13.49 28.53
C LYS A 171 1.03 12.53 29.71
N ILE A 172 1.63 11.34 29.66
CA ILE A 172 1.52 10.34 30.74
C ILE A 172 2.26 10.80 31.98
N VAL A 173 3.48 11.31 31.83
CA VAL A 173 4.31 11.77 32.95
C VAL A 173 3.75 13.03 33.60
N GLU A 174 3.25 14.00 32.84
CA GLU A 174 2.61 15.21 33.35
C GLU A 174 1.38 14.92 34.23
N ASN A 175 0.66 13.84 33.95
CA ASN A 175 -0.61 13.55 34.61
C ASN A 175 -0.54 12.47 35.71
N ARG A 176 0.58 11.75 35.89
CA ARG A 176 0.66 10.63 36.84
C ARG A 176 2.07 10.42 37.40
N SER A 177 2.14 10.00 38.66
CA SER A 177 3.37 9.46 39.29
C SER A 177 3.58 8.01 38.85
N VAL A 178 4.03 7.82 37.61
CA VAL A 178 4.32 6.48 37.03
C VAL A 178 5.83 6.29 36.95
N LYS A 179 6.34 5.07 37.16
CA LYS A 179 7.75 4.75 36.97
C LYS A 179 8.14 5.00 35.50
N ASP A 180 9.33 5.55 35.27
CA ASP A 180 9.79 5.95 33.93
C ASP A 180 9.69 4.81 32.88
N LYS A 181 10.08 3.58 33.25
CA LYS A 181 9.98 2.44 32.35
C LYS A 181 8.53 2.13 31.97
N ASP A 182 7.62 2.10 32.95
CA ASP A 182 6.21 1.79 32.71
C ASP A 182 5.54 2.90 31.89
N ALA A 183 5.96 4.16 32.08
CA ALA A 183 5.48 5.29 31.29
C ALA A 183 5.90 5.18 29.82
N LYS A 184 7.14 4.76 29.53
CA LYS A 184 7.65 4.57 28.16
C LYS A 184 6.94 3.41 27.45
N ASP A 185 6.75 2.29 28.12
CA ASP A 185 6.06 1.15 27.54
C ASP A 185 4.58 1.46 27.28
N THR A 186 3.93 2.16 28.21
CA THR A 186 2.55 2.65 28.03
C THR A 186 2.46 3.65 26.88
N ALA A 187 3.40 4.58 26.75
CA ALA A 187 3.43 5.58 25.69
C ALA A 187 3.45 4.94 24.31
N LYS A 188 4.24 3.88 24.11
CA LYS A 188 4.28 3.13 22.85
C LYS A 188 2.95 2.47 22.52
N ILE A 189 2.31 1.83 23.49
CA ILE A 189 1.00 1.18 23.28
C ILE A 189 -0.06 2.20 22.91
N VAL A 190 -0.10 3.31 23.66
CA VAL A 190 -1.10 4.37 23.45
C VAL A 190 -0.80 5.15 22.17
N GLY A 191 0.47 5.42 21.86
CA GLY A 191 0.92 6.05 20.63
C GLY A 191 0.56 5.22 19.39
N LEU A 192 0.81 3.92 19.45
CA LEU A 192 0.39 3.00 18.38
C LEU A 192 -1.12 3.02 18.15
N SER A 193 -1.91 3.05 19.22
CA SER A 193 -3.37 3.12 19.10
C SER A 193 -3.82 4.44 18.46
N ALA A 194 -3.17 5.55 18.79
CA ALA A 194 -3.44 6.86 18.20
C ALA A 194 -3.20 6.86 16.69
N ILE A 195 -2.08 6.28 16.24
CA ILE A 195 -1.75 6.16 14.81
C ILE A 195 -2.77 5.28 14.09
N LYS A 196 -2.97 4.05 14.56
CA LYS A 196 -3.83 3.06 13.88
C LYS A 196 -5.29 3.53 13.82
N TYR A 197 -5.82 4.01 14.92
CA TYR A 197 -7.19 4.53 14.94
C TYR A 197 -7.32 5.81 14.14
N GLY A 198 -6.35 6.73 14.24
CA GLY A 198 -6.32 7.96 13.47
C GLY A 198 -6.37 7.71 11.96
N ASP A 199 -5.61 6.73 11.48
CA ASP A 199 -5.62 6.33 10.07
C ASP A 199 -6.92 5.59 9.70
N LEU A 200 -7.23 4.50 10.39
CA LEU A 200 -8.32 3.59 10.04
C LEU A 200 -9.73 4.17 10.28
N SER A 201 -9.87 5.24 11.04
CA SER A 201 -11.16 5.93 11.25
C SER A 201 -11.57 6.80 10.05
N ASN A 202 -10.69 7.02 9.09
CA ASN A 202 -10.97 7.75 7.87
C ASN A 202 -11.45 6.82 6.75
N GLN A 203 -12.20 7.38 5.79
CA GLN A 203 -12.55 6.63 4.59
C GLN A 203 -11.28 6.36 3.77
N ALA A 204 -10.96 5.09 3.51
CA ALA A 204 -9.71 4.69 2.88
C ALA A 204 -9.38 5.48 1.60
N SER A 205 -10.34 5.70 0.70
CA SER A 205 -10.14 6.39 -0.58
C SER A 205 -9.97 7.92 -0.48
N LYS A 206 -10.17 8.52 0.71
CA LYS A 206 -10.04 9.97 0.90
C LYS A 206 -8.70 10.35 1.50
N ASP A 207 -8.18 11.50 1.05
CA ASP A 207 -7.08 12.15 1.73
C ASP A 207 -7.58 12.71 3.07
N TYR A 208 -6.75 12.66 4.09
CA TYR A 208 -7.09 13.20 5.41
C TYR A 208 -5.92 13.93 6.05
N ILE A 209 -6.23 14.78 7.03
CA ILE A 209 -5.23 15.51 7.82
C ILE A 209 -4.95 14.72 9.09
N PHE A 210 -3.69 14.32 9.27
CA PHE A 210 -3.21 13.73 10.51
C PHE A 210 -2.80 14.85 11.46
N ASP A 211 -3.63 15.10 12.46
CA ASP A 211 -3.37 16.05 13.52
C ASP A 211 -2.92 15.32 14.78
N VAL A 212 -1.62 15.39 15.10
CA VAL A 212 -1.01 14.71 16.26
C VAL A 212 -1.75 15.05 17.55
N ASP A 213 -2.04 16.33 17.79
CA ASP A 213 -2.71 16.78 19.02
C ASP A 213 -4.08 16.16 19.19
N ARG A 214 -4.85 16.11 18.08
CA ARG A 214 -6.19 15.51 18.03
C ARG A 214 -6.13 14.00 18.25
N PHE A 215 -5.23 13.30 17.54
CA PHE A 215 -5.19 11.84 17.58
C PHE A 215 -4.58 11.29 18.87
N THR A 216 -3.71 12.06 19.55
CA THR A 216 -3.14 11.72 20.85
C THR A 216 -3.98 12.21 22.04
N SER A 217 -5.18 12.77 21.80
CA SER A 217 -6.09 13.17 22.87
C SER A 217 -6.67 11.95 23.59
N PHE A 218 -6.83 12.07 24.92
CA PHE A 218 -7.55 11.09 25.75
C PHE A 218 -9.06 11.31 25.73
N GLU A 219 -9.56 12.28 25.00
CA GLU A 219 -10.97 12.61 24.87
C GLU A 219 -11.44 12.49 23.41
N GLY A 220 -12.72 12.20 23.24
CA GLY A 220 -13.35 12.10 21.93
C GLY A 220 -13.10 10.75 21.22
N HIS A 221 -13.23 10.74 19.89
CA HIS A 221 -13.04 9.52 19.09
C HIS A 221 -11.55 9.34 18.73
N THR A 222 -10.80 8.74 19.65
CA THR A 222 -9.35 8.55 19.52
C THR A 222 -8.94 7.14 19.94
N GLY A 223 -7.77 6.69 19.48
CA GLY A 223 -7.19 5.42 19.91
C GLY A 223 -6.95 5.35 21.42
N PRO A 224 -6.33 6.36 22.05
CA PRO A 224 -6.20 6.43 23.50
C PRO A 224 -7.53 6.30 24.28
N TYR A 225 -8.58 6.93 23.80
CA TYR A 225 -9.91 6.82 24.42
C TYR A 225 -10.51 5.41 24.31
N ILE A 226 -10.31 4.74 23.19
CA ILE A 226 -10.76 3.35 23.01
C ILE A 226 -10.01 2.42 23.96
N LEU A 227 -8.69 2.56 24.10
CA LEU A 227 -7.91 1.78 25.07
C LEU A 227 -8.38 2.02 26.50
N TYR A 228 -8.71 3.26 26.87
CA TYR A 228 -9.28 3.58 28.18
C TYR A 228 -10.60 2.84 28.41
N THR A 229 -11.45 2.72 27.39
CA THR A 229 -12.71 2.01 27.47
C THR A 229 -12.51 0.51 27.73
N ILE A 230 -11.42 -0.08 27.18
CA ILE A 230 -11.10 -1.51 27.36
C ILE A 230 -10.64 -1.80 28.81
N VAL A 231 -9.86 -0.89 29.41
CA VAL A 231 -9.28 -1.10 30.76
C VAL A 231 -10.20 -0.65 31.91
N ARG A 232 -11.31 -0.03 31.61
CA ARG A 232 -12.32 0.41 32.58
C ARG A 232 -13.32 -0.71 32.90
#